data_82901ed3bf639420c0884058719032de
#
_entry.id   82901ed3bf639420c0884058719032de
#
_cell.length_a   1.000
_cell.length_b   1.000
_cell.length_c   1.000
_cell.angle_alpha   90.00
_cell.angle_beta   90.00
_cell.angle_gamma   90.00
#
_symmetry.space_group_name_H-M   'P 1'
#
loop_
_entity.id
_entity.type
_entity.pdbx_description
1 polymer ?
#
loop_
_entity_poly.entity_id
_entity_poly.type
_entity_poly.pdbx_seq_one_letter_code
_entity_poly.pdbx_strand_id
1 'polypeptide(L)'
;MAKTETTNTNSSVLEKIVSAVTSTDDKNSSLKKLFVNSLKDIYYAEEAIIKALEKMEEAATTEELKNAFEDHRLQTEKQVSRLEKVFKLLEEKPQKKKCEAIEGIIKEGQEVIKSTEEGSMTRDAALIIAAQKVEHYEMATYAGLIQMALTLGEDKAADLLEATLQEEEDTDYTLTEIAETSINFDAEQED
;
A
#
# COMPACT_ATOMS: atom_id res chain seq x y z
N MET A 1 -9.56 -65.36 30.42
CA MET A 1 -8.78 -64.14 30.59
C MET A 1 -8.27 -63.76 29.20
N ALA A 2 -8.94 -62.87 28.54
CA ALA A 2 -8.52 -62.34 27.26
C ALA A 2 -8.07 -60.84 27.47
N LYS A 3 -6.83 -60.60 27.25
CA LYS A 3 -6.27 -59.19 27.23
C LYS A 3 -6.61 -58.55 25.91
N THR A 4 -7.33 -57.47 25.97
CA THR A 4 -7.59 -56.57 24.86
C THR A 4 -6.37 -55.66 24.68
N GLU A 5 -5.61 -55.83 23.62
CA GLU A 5 -4.62 -54.84 23.13
C GLU A 5 -5.36 -53.79 22.34
N THR A 6 -5.49 -52.60 22.93
CA THR A 6 -5.99 -51.42 22.24
C THR A 6 -4.80 -50.70 21.58
N THR A 7 -4.79 -50.72 20.30
CA THR A 7 -3.71 -50.28 19.41
C THR A 7 -3.48 -48.77 19.41
N ASN A 8 -2.22 -48.44 19.59
CA ASN A 8 -1.61 -47.12 19.55
C ASN A 8 -1.42 -46.62 18.06
N THR A 9 -2.49 -46.62 17.28
CA THR A 9 -2.42 -46.23 15.84
C THR A 9 -2.75 -44.78 15.59
N ASN A 10 -3.40 -44.05 16.50
CA ASN A 10 -3.81 -42.67 16.31
C ASN A 10 -2.68 -41.66 16.54
N SER A 11 -1.67 -41.98 17.37
CA SER A 11 -0.54 -41.07 17.63
C SER A 11 0.36 -40.94 16.41
N SER A 12 0.64 -42.02 15.69
CA SER A 12 1.55 -42.00 14.53
C SER A 12 0.95 -41.31 13.29
N VAL A 13 -0.38 -41.30 13.16
CA VAL A 13 -1.07 -40.60 12.05
C VAL A 13 -1.12 -39.10 12.30
N LEU A 14 -1.39 -38.69 13.55
CA LEU A 14 -1.34 -37.27 13.95
C LEU A 14 0.07 -36.70 13.85
N GLU A 15 1.10 -37.43 14.29
CA GLU A 15 2.50 -37.03 14.13
C GLU A 15 2.90 -36.94 12.66
N LYS A 16 2.45 -37.81 11.80
CA LYS A 16 2.68 -37.73 10.34
C LYS A 16 1.93 -36.57 9.67
N ILE A 17 0.72 -36.27 10.13
CA ILE A 17 -0.06 -35.13 9.65
C ILE A 17 0.61 -33.83 10.11
N VAL A 18 1.02 -33.73 11.37
CA VAL A 18 1.74 -32.57 11.90
C VAL A 18 3.09 -32.41 11.20
N SER A 19 3.87 -33.47 10.98
CA SER A 19 5.14 -33.38 10.24
C SER A 19 4.95 -33.11 8.75
N ALA A 20 3.85 -33.53 8.13
CA ALA A 20 3.54 -33.20 6.73
C ALA A 20 3.08 -31.74 6.56
N VAL A 21 2.45 -31.16 7.57
CA VAL A 21 2.07 -29.74 7.60
C VAL A 21 3.27 -28.85 7.91
N THR A 22 4.27 -29.33 8.65
CA THR A 22 5.49 -28.57 8.99
C THR A 22 6.66 -28.78 8.03
N SER A 23 6.52 -29.62 7.00
CA SER A 23 7.59 -29.93 6.04
C SER A 23 7.35 -29.41 4.61
N THR A 24 6.44 -28.47 4.41
CA THR A 24 6.49 -27.66 3.18
C THR A 24 7.67 -26.70 3.31
N ASP A 25 8.54 -26.73 2.34
CA ASP A 25 9.69 -25.82 2.15
C ASP A 25 9.10 -24.39 1.94
N ASP A 26 8.82 -23.72 3.07
CA ASP A 26 8.01 -22.50 3.16
C ASP A 26 8.68 -21.33 2.44
N LYS A 27 10.01 -21.43 2.26
CA LYS A 27 10.81 -20.40 1.54
C LYS A 27 10.53 -20.30 0.04
N ASN A 28 9.81 -21.23 -0.58
CA ASN A 28 9.60 -21.29 -2.03
C ASN A 28 8.14 -21.49 -2.47
N SER A 29 7.18 -21.25 -1.59
CA SER A 29 5.76 -21.38 -1.92
C SER A 29 5.34 -20.37 -3.00
N SER A 30 4.31 -20.70 -3.78
CA SER A 30 3.76 -19.77 -4.80
C SER A 30 3.23 -18.50 -4.15
N LEU A 31 2.67 -18.57 -2.94
CA LEU A 31 2.21 -17.41 -2.19
C LEU A 31 3.38 -16.50 -1.78
N LYS A 32 4.50 -17.07 -1.30
CA LYS A 32 5.71 -16.29 -0.96
C LYS A 32 6.25 -15.56 -2.19
N LYS A 33 6.30 -16.22 -3.34
CA LYS A 33 6.72 -15.58 -4.61
C LYS A 33 5.78 -14.45 -5.02
N LEU A 34 4.46 -14.65 -4.88
CA LEU A 34 3.47 -13.59 -5.14
C LEU A 34 3.68 -12.42 -4.19
N PHE A 35 3.82 -12.67 -2.89
CA PHE A 35 4.06 -11.66 -1.87
C PHE A 35 5.30 -10.81 -2.19
N VAL A 36 6.44 -11.45 -2.44
CA VAL A 36 7.70 -10.74 -2.79
C VAL A 36 7.55 -9.96 -4.10
N ASN A 37 6.85 -10.50 -5.10
CA ASN A 37 6.61 -9.78 -6.35
C ASN A 37 5.69 -8.56 -6.14
N SER A 38 4.68 -8.66 -5.29
CA SER A 38 3.79 -7.55 -4.95
C SER A 38 4.50 -6.49 -4.12
N LEU A 39 5.43 -6.88 -3.22
CA LEU A 39 6.31 -5.94 -2.53
C LEU A 39 7.20 -5.14 -3.50
N LYS A 40 7.73 -5.78 -4.54
CA LYS A 40 8.53 -5.10 -5.58
C LYS A 40 7.69 -4.13 -6.40
N ASP A 41 6.43 -4.45 -6.61
CA ASP A 41 5.46 -3.65 -7.33
C ASP A 41 5.11 -2.37 -6.55
N ILE A 42 4.76 -2.51 -5.27
CA ILE A 42 4.46 -1.34 -4.41
C ILE A 42 5.71 -0.51 -4.13
N TYR A 43 6.89 -1.12 -3.97
CA TYR A 43 8.15 -0.39 -3.80
C TYR A 43 8.48 0.51 -5.00
N TYR A 44 8.13 0.08 -6.22
CA TYR A 44 8.19 0.93 -7.40
C TYR A 44 7.16 2.06 -7.33
N ALA A 45 5.92 1.72 -6.91
CA ALA A 45 4.82 2.68 -6.85
C ALA A 45 5.13 3.84 -5.90
N GLU A 46 5.59 3.56 -4.70
CA GLU A 46 5.97 4.57 -3.69
C GLU A 46 6.96 5.60 -4.25
N GLU A 47 8.03 5.12 -4.90
CA GLU A 47 9.01 6.06 -5.48
C GLU A 47 8.49 6.86 -6.68
N ALA A 48 7.48 6.34 -7.38
CA ALA A 48 6.80 7.07 -8.45
C ALA A 48 5.83 8.11 -7.87
N ILE A 49 5.16 7.77 -6.76
CA ILE A 49 4.23 8.64 -6.02
C ILE A 49 4.98 9.85 -5.44
N ILE A 50 6.14 9.67 -4.81
CA ILE A 50 6.97 10.79 -4.32
C ILE A 50 7.14 11.87 -5.40
N LYS A 51 7.49 11.46 -6.62
CA LYS A 51 7.69 12.39 -7.75
C LYS A 51 6.37 12.97 -8.31
N ALA A 52 5.27 12.25 -8.14
CA ALA A 52 3.96 12.75 -8.52
C ALA A 52 3.47 13.80 -7.52
N LEU A 53 3.67 13.56 -6.23
CA LEU A 53 3.32 14.49 -5.15
C LEU A 53 4.07 15.83 -5.26
N GLU A 54 5.37 15.82 -5.62
CA GLU A 54 6.12 17.07 -5.91
C GLU A 54 5.42 17.94 -6.98
N LYS A 55 4.92 17.30 -8.05
CA LYS A 55 4.21 18.01 -9.12
C LYS A 55 2.81 18.44 -8.73
N MET A 56 2.14 17.67 -7.88
CA MET A 56 0.82 18.02 -7.37
C MET A 56 0.90 19.17 -6.39
N GLU A 57 1.91 19.20 -5.52
CA GLU A 57 2.25 20.32 -4.64
C GLU A 57 2.50 21.61 -5.45
N GLU A 58 3.36 21.53 -6.48
CA GLU A 58 3.64 22.68 -7.37
C GLU A 58 2.39 23.18 -8.11
N ALA A 59 1.45 22.30 -8.46
CA ALA A 59 0.26 22.60 -9.23
C ALA A 59 -0.94 23.05 -8.38
N ALA A 60 -0.96 22.72 -7.10
CA ALA A 60 -2.01 23.09 -6.17
C ALA A 60 -2.07 24.63 -6.00
N THR A 61 -3.28 25.12 -5.76
CA THR A 61 -3.57 26.56 -5.61
C THR A 61 -3.48 26.98 -4.16
N THR A 62 -4.16 26.24 -3.27
CA THR A 62 -4.24 26.58 -1.85
C THR A 62 -3.03 26.08 -1.07
N GLU A 63 -2.59 26.88 -0.10
CA GLU A 63 -1.48 26.49 0.79
C GLU A 63 -1.84 25.25 1.64
N GLU A 64 -3.13 25.06 1.97
CA GLU A 64 -3.61 23.90 2.71
C GLU A 64 -3.37 22.61 1.92
N LEU A 65 -3.72 22.59 0.64
CA LEU A 65 -3.52 21.41 -0.21
C LEU A 65 -2.03 21.19 -0.54
N LYS A 66 -1.25 22.25 -0.75
CA LYS A 66 0.20 22.17 -0.92
C LYS A 66 0.87 21.50 0.29
N ASN A 67 0.52 21.97 1.49
CA ASN A 67 1.05 21.39 2.74
C ASN A 67 0.66 19.93 2.89
N ALA A 68 -0.58 19.56 2.55
CA ALA A 68 -1.03 18.17 2.58
C ALA A 68 -0.20 17.27 1.64
N PHE A 69 0.09 17.73 0.42
CA PHE A 69 0.95 16.99 -0.52
C PHE A 69 2.41 16.92 -0.07
N GLU A 70 2.96 17.99 0.53
CA GLU A 70 4.31 17.97 1.11
C GLU A 70 4.41 16.97 2.26
N ASP A 71 3.46 17.03 3.20
CA ASP A 71 3.43 16.13 4.36
C ASP A 71 3.30 14.67 3.92
N HIS A 72 2.41 14.38 2.97
CA HIS A 72 2.25 13.05 2.41
C HIS A 72 3.53 12.59 1.69
N ARG A 73 4.18 13.43 0.89
CA ARG A 73 5.47 13.12 0.26
C ARG A 73 6.54 12.72 1.28
N LEU A 74 6.67 13.48 2.37
CA LEU A 74 7.61 13.18 3.46
C LEU A 74 7.25 11.88 4.21
N GLN A 75 5.99 11.53 4.25
CA GLN A 75 5.48 10.26 4.81
C GLN A 75 5.81 9.10 3.87
N THR A 76 5.57 9.23 2.57
CA THR A 76 5.91 8.24 1.53
C THR A 76 7.40 7.91 1.52
N GLU A 77 8.30 8.90 1.73
CA GLU A 77 9.73 8.64 1.89
C GLU A 77 10.05 7.72 3.08
N LYS A 78 9.30 7.83 4.19
CA LYS A 78 9.43 6.91 5.33
C LYS A 78 8.87 5.53 5.02
N GLN A 79 7.80 5.45 4.23
CA GLN A 79 7.18 4.20 3.79
C GLN A 79 8.11 3.42 2.86
N VAL A 80 8.81 4.08 1.93
CA VAL A 80 9.91 3.47 1.15
C VAL A 80 10.94 2.84 2.08
N SER A 81 11.41 3.57 3.09
CA SER A 81 12.37 3.05 4.07
C SER A 81 11.79 1.90 4.91
N ARG A 82 10.48 1.88 5.13
CA ARG A 82 9.76 0.82 5.83
C ARG A 82 9.68 -0.45 4.97
N LEU A 83 9.41 -0.33 3.67
CA LEU A 83 9.46 -1.44 2.72
C LEU A 83 10.84 -2.07 2.63
N GLU A 84 11.93 -1.27 2.67
CA GLU A 84 13.29 -1.79 2.71
C GLU A 84 13.54 -2.67 3.96
N LYS A 85 12.95 -2.30 5.11
CA LYS A 85 12.99 -3.14 6.32
C LYS A 85 12.19 -4.43 6.13
N VAL A 86 11.04 -4.38 5.45
CA VAL A 86 10.26 -5.57 5.11
C VAL A 86 11.09 -6.52 4.23
N PHE A 87 11.71 -6.02 3.16
CA PHE A 87 12.62 -6.84 2.33
C PHE A 87 13.74 -7.49 3.16
N LYS A 88 14.33 -6.74 4.08
CA LYS A 88 15.39 -7.25 4.96
C LYS A 88 14.88 -8.36 5.90
N LEU A 89 13.68 -8.24 6.46
CA LEU A 89 13.07 -9.29 7.29
C LEU A 89 12.86 -10.58 6.51
N LEU A 90 12.52 -10.47 5.22
CA LEU A 90 12.30 -11.58 4.33
C LEU A 90 13.60 -12.20 3.75
N GLU A 91 14.76 -11.66 4.11
CA GLU A 91 16.07 -12.01 3.51
C GLU A 91 16.12 -11.75 1.99
N GLU A 92 15.30 -10.80 1.50
CA GLU A 92 15.22 -10.40 0.11
C GLU A 92 15.93 -9.06 -0.14
N LYS A 93 16.35 -8.83 -1.39
CA LYS A 93 16.92 -7.54 -1.79
C LYS A 93 15.81 -6.61 -2.25
N PRO A 94 15.79 -5.33 -1.82
CA PRO A 94 14.90 -4.34 -2.40
C PRO A 94 15.10 -4.27 -3.92
N GLN A 95 14.05 -4.52 -4.66
CA GLN A 95 14.04 -4.46 -6.12
C GLN A 95 12.70 -3.88 -6.59
N LYS A 96 12.77 -3.03 -7.59
CA LYS A 96 11.60 -2.44 -8.22
C LYS A 96 11.07 -3.33 -9.34
N LYS A 97 9.78 -3.47 -9.40
CA LYS A 97 9.08 -4.04 -10.55
C LYS A 97 8.07 -3.00 -11.02
N LYS A 98 8.17 -2.58 -12.28
CA LYS A 98 7.28 -1.57 -12.84
C LYS A 98 5.81 -1.95 -12.61
N CYS A 99 5.06 -1.02 -12.02
CA CYS A 99 3.62 -1.15 -11.77
C CYS A 99 2.84 -0.35 -12.80
N GLU A 100 2.15 -1.04 -13.71
CA GLU A 100 1.35 -0.39 -14.76
C GLU A 100 0.10 0.31 -14.18
N ALA A 101 -0.41 -0.14 -13.02
CA ALA A 101 -1.56 0.49 -12.36
C ALA A 101 -1.21 1.90 -11.88
N ILE A 102 -0.13 2.04 -11.09
CA ILE A 102 0.26 3.36 -10.58
C ILE A 102 0.70 4.31 -11.71
N GLU A 103 1.37 3.80 -12.75
CA GLU A 103 1.71 4.61 -13.93
C GLU A 103 0.46 5.19 -14.61
N GLY A 104 -0.62 4.40 -14.65
CA GLY A 104 -1.91 4.85 -15.20
C GLY A 104 -2.56 5.92 -14.34
N ILE A 105 -2.58 5.75 -13.02
CA ILE A 105 -3.14 6.70 -12.06
C ILE A 105 -2.34 8.02 -12.07
N ILE A 106 -1.01 7.95 -12.04
CA ILE A 106 -0.16 9.14 -12.11
C ILE A 106 -0.35 9.89 -13.44
N LYS A 107 -0.50 9.16 -14.54
CA LYS A 107 -0.77 9.78 -15.84
C LYS A 107 -2.11 10.52 -15.84
N GLU A 108 -3.15 9.95 -15.23
CA GLU A 108 -4.45 10.62 -15.08
C GLU A 108 -4.31 11.91 -14.25
N GLY A 109 -3.57 11.88 -13.14
CA GLY A 109 -3.26 13.09 -12.36
C GLY A 109 -2.54 14.18 -13.19
N GLN A 110 -1.60 13.78 -14.04
CA GLN A 110 -0.92 14.74 -14.95
C GLN A 110 -1.87 15.33 -16.01
N GLU A 111 -2.85 14.58 -16.47
CA GLU A 111 -3.89 15.11 -17.38
C GLU A 111 -4.82 16.10 -16.66
N VAL A 112 -5.12 15.86 -15.38
CA VAL A 112 -5.86 16.82 -14.52
C VAL A 112 -5.15 18.17 -14.49
N ILE A 113 -3.84 18.21 -14.21
CA ILE A 113 -3.05 19.43 -14.18
C ILE A 113 -3.11 20.20 -15.51
N LYS A 114 -3.09 19.48 -16.65
CA LYS A 114 -3.12 20.10 -17.98
C LYS A 114 -4.51 20.60 -18.39
N SER A 115 -5.56 19.97 -17.90
CA SER A 115 -6.94 20.21 -18.32
C SER A 115 -7.68 21.22 -17.44
N THR A 116 -7.12 21.60 -16.31
CA THR A 116 -7.67 22.59 -15.38
C THR A 116 -6.91 23.91 -15.42
N GLU A 117 -7.59 25.03 -15.10
CA GLU A 117 -7.00 26.35 -15.09
C GLU A 117 -6.03 26.51 -13.90
N GLU A 118 -4.86 27.13 -14.15
CA GLU A 118 -3.88 27.39 -13.11
C GLU A 118 -4.42 28.42 -12.11
N GLY A 119 -4.29 28.12 -10.81
CA GLY A 119 -4.76 28.97 -9.73
C GLY A 119 -6.25 28.82 -9.42
N SER A 120 -6.97 27.88 -10.05
CA SER A 120 -8.38 27.64 -9.80
C SER A 120 -8.62 26.65 -8.64
N MET A 121 -9.76 26.81 -7.94
CA MET A 121 -10.22 25.83 -6.95
C MET A 121 -10.70 24.55 -7.61
N THR A 122 -11.20 24.64 -8.85
CA THR A 122 -11.53 23.48 -9.70
C THR A 122 -10.31 22.58 -9.90
N ARG A 123 -9.10 23.17 -10.05
CA ARG A 123 -7.85 22.39 -10.10
C ARG A 123 -7.60 21.68 -8.79
N ASP A 124 -7.73 22.34 -7.66
CA ASP A 124 -7.49 21.73 -6.34
C ASP A 124 -8.49 20.59 -6.08
N ALA A 125 -9.78 20.77 -6.37
CA ALA A 125 -10.77 19.70 -6.28
C ALA A 125 -10.41 18.49 -7.15
N ALA A 126 -9.94 18.71 -8.37
CA ALA A 126 -9.54 17.66 -9.29
C ALA A 126 -8.23 16.97 -8.83
N LEU A 127 -7.28 17.70 -8.24
CA LEU A 127 -6.05 17.14 -7.65
C LEU A 127 -6.37 16.27 -6.43
N ILE A 128 -7.31 16.67 -5.57
CA ILE A 128 -7.76 15.84 -4.44
C ILE A 128 -8.29 14.49 -4.94
N ILE A 129 -9.17 14.49 -5.94
CA ILE A 129 -9.70 13.23 -6.51
C ILE A 129 -8.58 12.38 -7.11
N ALA A 130 -7.59 12.99 -7.77
CA ALA A 130 -6.46 12.26 -8.34
C ALA A 130 -5.58 11.65 -7.25
N ALA A 131 -5.34 12.35 -6.14
CA ALA A 131 -4.61 11.85 -4.98
C ALA A 131 -5.37 10.70 -4.32
N GLN A 132 -6.65 10.86 -4.02
CA GLN A 132 -7.46 9.80 -3.40
C GLN A 132 -7.47 8.49 -4.22
N LYS A 133 -7.35 8.55 -5.55
CA LYS A 133 -7.17 7.33 -6.35
C LYS A 133 -5.83 6.64 -6.07
N VAL A 134 -4.78 7.40 -5.76
CA VAL A 134 -3.49 6.85 -5.31
C VAL A 134 -3.66 6.18 -3.96
N GLU A 135 -4.24 6.89 -2.98
CA GLU A 135 -4.50 6.35 -1.63
C GLU A 135 -5.28 5.03 -1.69
N HIS A 136 -6.37 4.98 -2.44
CA HIS A 136 -7.18 3.78 -2.58
C HIS A 136 -6.45 2.62 -3.27
N TYR A 137 -5.56 2.90 -4.21
CA TYR A 137 -4.66 1.89 -4.78
C TYR A 137 -3.71 1.34 -3.71
N GLU A 138 -3.12 2.21 -2.88
CA GLU A 138 -2.18 1.84 -1.82
C GLU A 138 -2.89 1.08 -0.71
N MET A 139 -4.02 1.57 -0.22
CA MET A 139 -4.85 0.89 0.79
C MET A 139 -5.21 -0.53 0.38
N ALA A 140 -5.69 -0.73 -0.86
CA ALA A 140 -6.03 -2.06 -1.37
C ALA A 140 -4.79 -2.97 -1.46
N THR A 141 -3.66 -2.41 -1.89
CA THR A 141 -2.40 -3.14 -2.04
C THR A 141 -1.83 -3.54 -0.68
N TYR A 142 -1.74 -2.60 0.28
CA TYR A 142 -1.21 -2.87 1.62
C TYR A 142 -2.09 -3.85 2.40
N ALA A 143 -3.43 -3.70 2.34
CA ALA A 143 -4.35 -4.66 2.94
C ALA A 143 -4.13 -6.09 2.41
N GLY A 144 -3.93 -6.25 1.11
CA GLY A 144 -3.61 -7.54 0.50
C GLY A 144 -2.26 -8.09 0.93
N LEU A 145 -1.23 -7.24 1.01
CA LEU A 145 0.12 -7.61 1.46
C LEU A 145 0.13 -8.06 2.92
N ILE A 146 -0.60 -7.37 3.81
CA ILE A 146 -0.76 -7.74 5.23
C ILE A 146 -1.35 -9.15 5.34
N GLN A 147 -2.42 -9.44 4.61
CA GLN A 147 -3.05 -10.77 4.66
C GLN A 147 -2.09 -11.87 4.16
N MET A 148 -1.31 -11.61 3.12
CA MET A 148 -0.30 -12.56 2.66
C MET A 148 0.82 -12.75 3.68
N ALA A 149 1.31 -11.67 4.31
CA ALA A 149 2.34 -11.73 5.35
C ALA A 149 1.89 -12.58 6.54
N LEU A 150 0.70 -12.33 7.09
CA LEU A 150 0.12 -13.11 8.19
C LEU A 150 -0.04 -14.60 7.82
N THR A 151 -0.52 -14.89 6.60
CA THR A 151 -0.66 -16.27 6.11
C THR A 151 0.69 -16.98 6.00
N LEU A 152 1.76 -16.25 5.72
CA LEU A 152 3.13 -16.77 5.63
C LEU A 152 3.87 -16.79 6.97
N GLY A 153 3.25 -16.35 8.07
CA GLY A 153 3.88 -16.25 9.39
C GLY A 153 4.92 -15.14 9.51
N GLU A 154 4.86 -14.15 8.63
CA GLU A 154 5.75 -13.00 8.59
C GLU A 154 5.18 -11.82 9.42
N ASP A 155 4.86 -12.07 10.70
CA ASP A 155 4.14 -11.14 11.57
C ASP A 155 4.81 -9.76 11.65
N LYS A 156 6.16 -9.71 11.77
CA LYS A 156 6.89 -8.43 11.82
C LYS A 156 6.80 -7.64 10.51
N ALA A 157 6.67 -8.32 9.38
CA ALA A 157 6.45 -7.65 8.10
C ALA A 157 5.01 -7.13 8.04
N ALA A 158 4.03 -7.90 8.53
CA ALA A 158 2.65 -7.45 8.63
C ALA A 158 2.51 -6.18 9.48
N ASP A 159 3.13 -6.13 10.68
CA ASP A 159 3.12 -4.94 11.56
C ASP A 159 3.65 -3.68 10.84
N LEU A 160 4.72 -3.83 10.06
CA LEU A 160 5.26 -2.70 9.30
C LEU A 160 4.34 -2.25 8.17
N LEU A 161 3.71 -3.18 7.46
CA LEU A 161 2.77 -2.89 6.38
C LEU A 161 1.46 -2.28 6.92
N GLU A 162 1.00 -2.72 8.10
CA GLU A 162 -0.18 -2.17 8.77
C GLU A 162 0.02 -0.71 9.16
N ALA A 163 1.23 -0.35 9.63
CA ALA A 163 1.55 1.04 9.94
C ALA A 163 1.50 1.94 8.69
N THR A 164 1.84 1.43 7.50
CA THR A 164 1.67 2.18 6.25
C THR A 164 0.19 2.27 5.88
N LEU A 165 -0.55 1.17 5.92
CA LEU A 165 -1.98 1.19 5.61
C LEU A 165 -2.74 2.26 6.42
N GLN A 166 -2.46 2.36 7.73
CA GLN A 166 -3.08 3.38 8.58
C GLN A 166 -2.73 4.80 8.14
N GLU A 167 -1.49 5.03 7.72
CA GLU A 167 -1.04 6.32 7.21
C GLU A 167 -1.79 6.71 5.92
N GLU A 168 -2.07 5.75 5.00
CA GLU A 168 -2.83 6.02 3.78
C GLU A 168 -4.30 6.30 4.06
N GLU A 169 -4.90 5.56 5.02
CA GLU A 169 -6.27 5.83 5.48
C GLU A 169 -6.39 7.24 6.08
N ASP A 170 -5.41 7.66 6.88
CA ASP A 170 -5.38 8.99 7.49
C ASP A 170 -5.20 10.10 6.42
N THR A 171 -4.39 9.85 5.39
CA THR A 171 -4.18 10.78 4.27
C THR A 171 -5.44 10.93 3.42
N ASP A 172 -6.10 9.83 3.04
CA ASP A 172 -7.38 9.87 2.30
C ASP A 172 -8.46 10.65 3.07
N TYR A 173 -8.54 10.41 4.38
CA TYR A 173 -9.45 11.16 5.25
C TYR A 173 -9.14 12.66 5.26
N THR A 174 -7.87 13.04 5.39
CA THR A 174 -7.42 14.45 5.37
C THR A 174 -7.77 15.13 4.05
N LEU A 175 -7.55 14.47 2.92
CA LEU A 175 -7.93 14.97 1.60
C LEU A 175 -9.44 15.19 1.49
N THR A 176 -10.24 14.29 2.05
CA THR A 176 -11.70 14.43 2.12
C THR A 176 -12.09 15.68 2.95
N GLU A 177 -11.49 15.86 4.13
CA GLU A 177 -11.77 17.03 4.97
C GLU A 177 -11.43 18.34 4.26
N ILE A 178 -10.29 18.42 3.56
CA ILE A 178 -9.90 19.60 2.78
C ILE A 178 -10.92 19.88 1.67
N ALA A 179 -11.37 18.84 0.95
CA ALA A 179 -12.36 18.98 -0.10
C ALA A 179 -13.70 19.52 0.41
N GLU A 180 -14.19 18.98 1.56
CA GLU A 180 -15.49 19.29 2.14
C GLU A 180 -15.51 20.66 2.84
N THR A 181 -14.38 21.09 3.41
CA THR A 181 -14.33 22.32 4.23
C THR A 181 -14.40 23.58 3.38
N SER A 182 -13.71 23.63 2.24
CA SER A 182 -13.62 24.85 1.42
C SER A 182 -13.56 24.57 -0.08
N ILE A 183 -12.69 23.69 -0.53
CA ILE A 183 -12.28 23.57 -1.93
C ILE A 183 -13.48 23.33 -2.87
N ASN A 184 -14.34 22.36 -2.57
CA ASN A 184 -15.49 22.05 -3.44
C ASN A 184 -16.51 23.18 -3.50
N PHE A 185 -16.72 23.89 -2.39
CA PHE A 185 -17.63 25.04 -2.36
C PHE A 185 -17.05 26.20 -3.15
N ASP A 186 -15.77 26.50 -2.97
CA ASP A 186 -15.11 27.60 -3.67
C ASP A 186 -15.00 27.31 -5.19
N ALA A 187 -14.76 26.06 -5.58
CA ALA A 187 -14.75 25.60 -6.97
C ALA A 187 -16.13 25.77 -7.65
N GLU A 188 -17.23 25.56 -6.92
CA GLU A 188 -18.60 25.73 -7.45
C GLU A 188 -18.96 27.21 -7.65
N GLN A 189 -18.25 28.14 -6.99
CA GLN A 189 -18.45 29.58 -7.15
C GLN A 189 -17.55 30.19 -8.26
N GLU A 190 -16.64 29.40 -8.86
CA GLU A 190 -15.84 29.84 -10.01
C GLU A 190 -16.69 29.87 -11.29
N ASP A 191 -16.71 30.99 -12.02
CA ASP A 191 -17.38 31.16 -13.32
C ASP A 191 -16.40 31.00 -14.50
#